data_263b6128a754ff560a82f0d70b1f2973
#
_entry.id   263b6128a754ff560a82f0d70b1f2973
#
_cell.length_a   1.000
_cell.length_b   1.000
_cell.length_c   1.000
_cell.angle_alpha   90.00
_cell.angle_beta   90.00
_cell.angle_gamma   90.00
#
_symmetry.space_group_name_H-M   'P 1'
#
loop_
_entity.id
_entity.type
_entity.pdbx_description
1 polymer ?
#
loop_
_entity_poly.entity_id
_entity_poly.type
_entity_poly.pdbx_seq_one_letter_code
_entity_poly.pdbx_strand_id
1 'polypeptide(L)'
;MDLRSFVREVPDFPKPGVSFKDITPLLTDARAFAHAVERMAEPVATMQPTHVLGLESRGFIFGSALAQRMGLGFVPARKPGKLPLPTYSEAYGLEYGTDALEVHRDAFKPGDRVLIVDDVLATGGTAAAARRLVERIGAQPLAL
;
A
#
# COMPACT_ATOMS: atom_id res chain seq x y z
N MET A 1 20.20 -10.33 5.97
CA MET A 1 19.55 -10.96 4.79
C MET A 1 19.42 -9.94 3.68
N ASP A 2 19.85 -10.30 2.50
CA ASP A 2 19.72 -9.42 1.34
C ASP A 2 18.40 -9.73 0.61
N LEU A 3 17.42 -8.85 0.80
CA LEU A 3 16.10 -9.03 0.19
C LEU A 3 16.12 -8.91 -1.33
N ARG A 4 17.12 -8.23 -1.89
CA ARG A 4 17.23 -8.09 -3.35
C ARG A 4 17.41 -9.43 -4.04
N SER A 5 18.05 -10.40 -3.39
CA SER A 5 18.25 -11.73 -3.94
C SER A 5 16.94 -12.49 -4.13
N PHE A 6 15.86 -12.03 -3.49
CA PHE A 6 14.54 -12.62 -3.59
C PHE A 6 13.63 -11.89 -4.60
N VAL A 7 14.15 -10.89 -5.29
CA VAL A 7 13.42 -10.16 -6.34
C VAL A 7 13.95 -10.61 -7.69
N ARG A 8 13.06 -11.12 -8.53
CA ARG A 8 13.41 -11.66 -9.83
C ARG A 8 13.14 -10.64 -10.92
N GLU A 9 14.10 -10.41 -11.82
CA GLU A 9 13.88 -9.60 -12.99
C GLU A 9 13.32 -10.45 -14.12
N VAL A 10 12.22 -9.97 -14.72
CA VAL A 10 11.60 -10.61 -15.87
C VAL A 10 11.69 -9.63 -17.05
N PRO A 11 12.57 -9.88 -18.02
CA PRO A 11 12.67 -8.99 -19.17
C PRO A 11 11.46 -9.13 -20.08
N ASP A 12 11.12 -8.04 -20.77
CA ASP A 12 10.05 -8.00 -21.77
C ASP A 12 8.69 -8.47 -21.21
N PHE A 13 8.36 -8.07 -20.00
CA PHE A 13 7.07 -8.35 -19.39
C PHE A 13 6.48 -7.07 -18.77
N PRO A 14 5.18 -6.81 -18.95
CA PRO A 14 4.19 -7.56 -19.73
C PRO A 14 4.32 -7.36 -21.25
N LYS A 15 5.24 -6.53 -21.67
CA LYS A 15 5.47 -6.26 -23.09
C LYS A 15 6.95 -6.00 -23.37
N PRO A 16 7.39 -6.09 -24.65
CA PRO A 16 8.79 -5.84 -25.00
C PRO A 16 9.29 -4.48 -24.49
N GLY A 17 10.52 -4.46 -24.00
CA GLY A 17 11.20 -3.26 -23.50
C GLY A 17 10.90 -2.94 -22.02
N VAL A 18 10.01 -3.66 -21.37
CA VAL A 18 9.69 -3.46 -19.96
C VAL A 18 10.39 -4.54 -19.13
N SER A 19 11.20 -4.12 -18.16
CA SER A 19 11.78 -5.02 -17.17
C SER A 19 10.86 -5.04 -15.94
N PHE A 20 10.31 -6.21 -15.63
CA PHE A 20 9.39 -6.40 -14.52
C PHE A 20 10.13 -6.94 -13.31
N LYS A 21 9.87 -6.36 -12.14
CA LYS A 21 10.43 -6.84 -10.88
C LYS A 21 9.40 -7.75 -10.22
N ASP A 22 9.70 -9.04 -10.17
CA ASP A 22 8.81 -10.04 -9.59
C ASP A 22 9.21 -10.32 -8.15
N ILE A 23 8.31 -10.03 -7.23
CA ILE A 23 8.52 -10.24 -5.79
C ILE A 23 8.02 -11.59 -5.31
N THR A 24 7.53 -12.44 -6.20
CA THR A 24 6.98 -13.75 -5.80
C THR A 24 7.99 -14.59 -5.00
N PRO A 25 9.28 -14.66 -5.39
CA PRO A 25 10.24 -15.42 -4.58
C PRO A 25 10.37 -14.91 -3.15
N LEU A 26 10.24 -13.60 -2.94
CA LEU A 26 10.26 -13.00 -1.61
C LEU A 26 9.04 -13.42 -0.80
N LEU A 27 7.87 -13.44 -1.43
CA LEU A 27 6.62 -13.81 -0.78
C LEU A 27 6.56 -15.29 -0.43
N THR A 28 7.15 -16.15 -1.26
CA THR A 28 7.12 -17.60 -1.05
C THR A 28 8.12 -18.10 -0.02
N ASP A 29 9.12 -17.28 0.31
CA ASP A 29 10.08 -17.61 1.34
C ASP A 29 9.64 -16.98 2.66
N ALA A 30 9.26 -17.83 3.63
CA ALA A 30 8.69 -17.35 4.89
C ALA A 30 9.64 -16.42 5.64
N ARG A 31 10.93 -16.70 5.62
CA ARG A 31 11.93 -15.89 6.34
C ARG A 31 12.16 -14.55 5.64
N ALA A 32 12.22 -14.56 4.32
CA ALA A 32 12.37 -13.33 3.54
C ALA A 32 11.16 -12.41 3.69
N PHE A 33 9.96 -12.98 3.62
CA PHE A 33 8.72 -12.22 3.81
C PHE A 33 8.67 -11.60 5.20
N ALA A 34 8.94 -12.39 6.24
CA ALA A 34 8.95 -11.89 7.61
C ALA A 34 10.00 -10.79 7.80
N HIS A 35 11.17 -10.95 7.21
CA HIS A 35 12.22 -9.94 7.28
C HIS A 35 11.81 -8.63 6.58
N ALA A 36 11.16 -8.72 5.43
CA ALA A 36 10.65 -7.55 4.72
C ALA A 36 9.64 -6.78 5.59
N VAL A 37 8.72 -7.49 6.22
CA VAL A 37 7.71 -6.86 7.10
C VAL A 37 8.39 -6.20 8.30
N GLU A 38 9.39 -6.84 8.91
CA GLU A 38 10.16 -6.23 10.01
C GLU A 38 10.87 -4.95 9.56
N ARG A 39 11.47 -4.97 8.38
CA ARG A 39 12.14 -3.78 7.84
C ARG A 39 11.16 -2.64 7.55
N MET A 40 9.91 -2.95 7.24
CA MET A 40 8.87 -1.94 7.09
C MET A 40 8.41 -1.39 8.44
N ALA A 41 8.36 -2.24 9.45
CA ALA A 41 7.87 -1.85 10.78
C ALA A 41 8.85 -0.96 11.53
N GLU A 42 10.14 -1.20 11.41
CA GLU A 42 11.18 -0.50 12.17
C GLU A 42 11.08 1.03 12.11
N PRO A 43 11.04 1.68 10.93
CA PRO A 43 11.05 3.13 10.87
C PRO A 43 9.76 3.79 11.36
N VAL A 44 8.67 3.04 11.49
CA VAL A 44 7.36 3.58 11.89
C VAL A 44 6.93 3.13 13.28
N ALA A 45 7.75 2.33 13.95
CA ALA A 45 7.40 1.75 15.25
C ALA A 45 7.11 2.80 16.32
N THR A 46 7.79 3.95 16.28
CA THR A 46 7.64 5.01 17.27
C THR A 46 6.61 6.08 16.86
N MET A 47 6.00 5.95 15.69
CA MET A 47 5.05 6.94 15.18
C MET A 47 3.63 6.76 15.75
N GLN A 48 3.40 5.72 16.53
CA GLN A 48 2.10 5.40 17.12
C GLN A 48 0.98 5.29 16.09
N PRO A 49 1.16 4.47 15.04
CA PRO A 49 0.09 4.28 14.06
C PRO A 49 -1.09 3.54 14.65
N THR A 50 -2.28 3.80 14.11
CA THR A 50 -3.51 3.09 14.49
C THR A 50 -3.98 2.14 13.40
N HIS A 51 -3.69 2.47 12.14
CA HIS A 51 -4.19 1.73 10.98
C HIS A 51 -3.15 1.68 9.87
N VAL A 52 -3.30 0.66 9.04
CA VAL A 52 -2.60 0.55 7.76
C VAL A 52 -3.64 0.69 6.64
N LEU A 53 -3.38 1.56 5.68
CA LEU A 53 -4.13 1.67 4.45
C LEU A 53 -3.33 0.97 3.35
N GLY A 54 -3.81 -0.17 2.88
CA GLY A 54 -3.18 -0.92 1.81
C GLY A 54 -3.83 -0.62 0.47
N LEU A 55 -3.01 -0.40 -0.56
CA LEU A 55 -3.48 -0.03 -1.89
C LEU A 55 -3.65 -1.28 -2.76
N GLU A 56 -4.79 -1.38 -3.43
CA GLU A 56 -5.08 -2.48 -4.34
C GLU A 56 -4.01 -2.55 -5.42
N SER A 57 -3.47 -3.72 -5.69
CA SER A 57 -3.80 -5.00 -5.08
C SER A 57 -2.63 -5.56 -4.27
N ARG A 58 -1.38 -5.38 -4.68
CA ARG A 58 -0.21 -5.95 -3.99
C ARG A 58 0.09 -5.26 -2.67
N GLY A 59 -0.34 -4.01 -2.51
CA GLY A 59 -0.28 -3.32 -1.24
C GLY A 59 -1.10 -4.00 -0.15
N PHE A 60 -2.06 -4.84 -0.50
CA PHE A 60 -2.82 -5.63 0.47
C PHE A 60 -1.94 -6.69 1.13
N ILE A 61 -1.02 -7.28 0.37
CA ILE A 61 -0.14 -8.34 0.90
C ILE A 61 0.75 -7.79 1.99
N PHE A 62 1.52 -6.76 1.69
CA PHE A 62 2.42 -6.15 2.68
C PHE A 62 1.65 -5.37 3.74
N GLY A 63 0.58 -4.68 3.34
CA GLY A 63 -0.22 -3.89 4.26
C GLY A 63 -0.88 -4.73 5.34
N SER A 64 -1.52 -5.84 4.97
CA SER A 64 -2.16 -6.72 5.95
C SER A 64 -1.13 -7.41 6.83
N ALA A 65 0.01 -7.83 6.27
CA ALA A 65 1.07 -8.44 7.05
C ALA A 65 1.66 -7.46 8.07
N LEU A 66 1.88 -6.21 7.65
CA LEU A 66 2.39 -5.16 8.53
C LEU A 66 1.39 -4.84 9.64
N ALA A 67 0.10 -4.72 9.31
CA ALA A 67 -0.94 -4.46 10.29
C ALA A 67 -0.98 -5.56 11.36
N GLN A 68 -0.94 -6.81 10.96
CA GLN A 68 -0.91 -7.94 11.88
C GLN A 68 0.34 -7.91 12.76
N ARG A 69 1.50 -7.66 12.16
CA ARG A 69 2.77 -7.61 12.89
C ARG A 69 2.76 -6.51 13.96
N MET A 70 2.15 -5.37 13.67
CA MET A 70 2.14 -4.22 14.57
C MET A 70 0.89 -4.13 15.45
N GLY A 71 -0.08 -5.02 15.27
CA GLY A 71 -1.32 -4.99 16.05
C GLY A 71 -2.23 -3.83 15.67
N LEU A 72 -2.31 -3.51 14.37
CA LEU A 72 -3.09 -2.39 13.86
C LEU A 72 -4.29 -2.87 13.05
N GLY A 73 -5.27 -1.97 12.87
CA GLY A 73 -6.35 -2.20 11.91
C GLY A 73 -5.85 -2.07 10.48
N PHE A 74 -6.56 -2.70 9.55
CA PHE A 74 -6.24 -2.64 8.13
C PHE A 74 -7.44 -2.11 7.35
N VAL A 75 -7.19 -1.17 6.44
CA VAL A 75 -8.22 -0.58 5.57
C VAL A 75 -7.78 -0.76 4.12
N PRO A 76 -8.62 -1.34 3.26
CA PRO A 76 -8.33 -1.43 1.84
C PRO A 76 -8.69 -0.14 1.12
N ALA A 77 -7.77 0.37 0.31
CA ALA A 77 -8.06 1.36 -0.72
C ALA A 77 -8.22 0.62 -2.03
N ARG A 78 -9.32 0.83 -2.72
CA ARG A 78 -9.67 0.03 -3.88
C ARG A 78 -9.97 0.88 -5.11
N LYS A 79 -9.93 0.26 -6.26
CA LYS A 79 -10.38 0.86 -7.52
C LYS A 79 -11.88 1.12 -7.47
N PRO A 80 -12.40 2.07 -8.29
CA PRO A 80 -13.82 2.42 -8.25
C PRO A 80 -14.75 1.23 -8.41
N GLY A 81 -15.83 1.25 -7.65
CA GLY A 81 -16.91 0.27 -7.76
C GLY A 81 -16.70 -1.03 -7.01
N LYS A 82 -15.60 -1.19 -6.29
CA LYS A 82 -15.30 -2.46 -5.59
C LYS A 82 -15.71 -2.46 -4.12
N LEU A 83 -15.97 -1.30 -3.54
CA LEU A 83 -16.41 -1.21 -2.15
C LEU A 83 -17.92 -1.09 -2.08
N PRO A 84 -18.59 -1.81 -1.17
CA PRO A 84 -20.06 -1.93 -1.18
C PRO A 84 -20.81 -0.76 -0.52
N LEU A 85 -20.14 0.03 0.30
CA LEU A 85 -20.78 1.14 1.03
C LEU A 85 -20.30 2.49 0.49
N PRO A 86 -20.88 3.61 0.96
CA PRO A 86 -20.46 4.93 0.50
C PRO A 86 -18.96 5.17 0.67
N THR A 87 -18.35 5.76 -0.34
CA THR A 87 -16.90 5.99 -0.41
C THR A 87 -16.57 7.45 -0.57
N TYR A 88 -15.32 7.79 -0.21
CA TYR A 88 -14.63 8.96 -0.76
C TYR A 88 -13.72 8.47 -1.89
N SER A 89 -13.59 9.28 -2.93
CA SER A 89 -12.80 8.96 -4.10
C SER A 89 -11.82 10.08 -4.40
N GLU A 90 -10.59 9.70 -4.76
CA GLU A 90 -9.57 10.65 -5.22
C GLU A 90 -8.96 10.12 -6.52
N ALA A 91 -8.99 10.98 -7.55
CA ALA A 91 -8.40 10.66 -8.84
C ALA A 91 -6.90 10.89 -8.83
N TYR A 92 -6.19 10.13 -9.65
CA TYR A 92 -4.78 10.34 -9.92
C TYR A 92 -4.49 10.15 -11.40
N GLY A 93 -3.49 10.89 -11.90
CA GLY A 93 -3.13 10.85 -13.30
C GLY A 93 -2.32 9.62 -13.64
N LEU A 94 -2.60 9.03 -14.78
CA LEU A 94 -1.79 8.02 -15.44
C LEU A 94 -1.24 8.61 -16.73
N GLU A 95 -0.24 7.96 -17.33
CA GLU A 95 0.32 8.40 -18.60
C GLU A 95 -0.74 8.46 -19.71
N TYR A 96 -1.71 7.56 -19.67
CA TYR A 96 -2.76 7.43 -20.69
C TYR A 96 -4.15 7.63 -20.13
N GLY A 97 -4.32 8.52 -19.15
CA GLY A 97 -5.65 8.80 -18.62
C GLY A 97 -5.63 9.05 -17.12
N THR A 98 -6.75 8.78 -16.49
CA THR A 98 -6.91 8.93 -15.04
C THR A 98 -7.50 7.66 -14.45
N ASP A 99 -7.17 7.41 -13.21
CA ASP A 99 -7.76 6.37 -12.40
C ASP A 99 -8.11 6.97 -11.04
N ALA A 100 -8.68 6.20 -10.16
CA ALA A 100 -9.06 6.68 -8.84
C ALA A 100 -8.88 5.60 -7.79
N LEU A 101 -8.73 6.05 -6.54
CA LEU A 101 -8.79 5.19 -5.36
C LEU A 101 -9.98 5.59 -4.52
N GLU A 102 -10.60 4.59 -3.90
CA GLU A 102 -11.73 4.77 -3.00
C GLU A 102 -11.47 4.11 -1.67
N VAL A 103 -11.97 4.73 -0.59
CA VAL A 103 -12.05 4.15 0.74
C VAL A 103 -13.46 4.35 1.25
N HIS A 104 -13.93 3.46 2.13
CA HIS A 104 -15.19 3.68 2.83
C HIS A 104 -15.13 4.98 3.64
N ARG A 105 -16.24 5.71 3.68
CA ARG A 105 -16.32 6.98 4.44
C ARG A 105 -16.12 6.78 5.93
N ASP A 106 -16.45 5.60 6.45
CA ASP A 106 -16.29 5.25 7.86
C ASP A 106 -14.98 4.49 8.14
N ALA A 107 -14.02 4.50 7.20
CA ALA A 107 -12.79 3.74 7.33
C ALA A 107 -11.94 4.17 8.53
N PHE A 108 -11.90 5.47 8.78
CA PHE A 108 -11.10 6.05 9.85
C PHE A 108 -11.94 7.00 10.69
N LYS A 109 -11.42 7.34 11.87
CA LYS A 109 -11.95 8.40 12.73
C LYS A 109 -10.99 9.57 12.75
N PRO A 110 -11.47 10.79 13.00
CA PRO A 110 -10.57 11.93 13.20
C PRO A 110 -9.54 11.62 14.29
N GLY A 111 -8.28 11.91 14.00
CA GLY A 111 -7.18 11.62 14.92
C GLY A 111 -6.51 10.26 14.70
N ASP A 112 -7.08 9.37 13.90
CA ASP A 112 -6.40 8.14 13.52
C ASP A 112 -5.10 8.44 12.79
N ARG A 113 -4.11 7.57 12.95
CA ARG A 113 -2.78 7.73 12.39
C ARG A 113 -2.51 6.58 11.45
N VAL A 114 -2.36 6.89 10.17
CA VAL A 114 -2.48 5.92 9.10
C VAL A 114 -1.17 5.75 8.34
N LEU A 115 -0.68 4.52 8.28
CA LEU A 115 0.43 4.13 7.40
C LEU A 115 -0.14 3.75 6.04
N ILE A 116 0.39 4.34 4.99
CA ILE A 116 -0.02 4.02 3.62
C ILE A 116 0.99 3.05 3.04
N VAL A 117 0.52 1.90 2.55
CA VAL A 117 1.39 0.82 2.08
C VAL A 117 1.04 0.39 0.67
N ASP A 118 2.05 0.36 -0.18
CA ASP A 118 1.99 -0.21 -1.51
C ASP A 118 3.31 -0.95 -1.78
N ASP A 119 3.38 -1.70 -2.87
CA ASP A 119 4.60 -2.42 -3.22
C ASP A 119 5.52 -1.64 -4.16
N VAL A 120 4.96 -0.69 -4.90
CA VAL A 120 5.71 0.12 -5.87
C VAL A 120 5.37 1.59 -5.70
N LEU A 121 6.40 2.42 -5.66
CA LEU A 121 6.27 3.86 -5.76
C LEU A 121 6.80 4.29 -7.13
N ALA A 122 5.91 4.35 -8.12
CA ALA A 122 6.29 4.74 -9.48
C ALA A 122 6.37 6.26 -9.63
N THR A 123 5.20 6.91 -9.79
CA THR A 123 5.13 8.37 -9.94
C THR A 123 4.78 9.09 -8.64
N GLY A 124 4.31 8.35 -7.65
CA GLY A 124 3.78 8.91 -6.41
C GLY A 124 2.33 9.35 -6.50
N GLY A 125 1.69 9.23 -7.67
CA GLY A 125 0.30 9.67 -7.86
C GLY A 125 -0.69 8.90 -7.00
N THR A 126 -0.56 7.59 -6.94
CA THR A 126 -1.41 6.72 -6.11
C THR A 126 -1.23 7.03 -4.62
N ALA A 127 0.01 7.20 -4.19
CA ALA A 127 0.33 7.54 -2.81
C ALA A 127 -0.25 8.91 -2.42
N ALA A 128 -0.16 9.88 -3.32
CA ALA A 128 -0.72 11.21 -3.08
C ALA A 128 -2.26 11.16 -2.99
N ALA A 129 -2.91 10.37 -3.84
CA ALA A 129 -4.35 10.18 -3.78
C ALA A 129 -4.77 9.53 -2.46
N ALA A 130 -4.06 8.49 -2.04
CA ALA A 130 -4.31 7.82 -0.76
C ALA A 130 -4.17 8.80 0.42
N ARG A 131 -3.14 9.65 0.39
CA ARG A 131 -2.93 10.66 1.42
C ARG A 131 -4.11 11.63 1.49
N ARG A 132 -4.61 12.09 0.35
CA ARG A 132 -5.77 12.99 0.31
C ARG A 132 -7.02 12.34 0.88
N LEU A 133 -7.22 11.04 0.62
CA LEU A 133 -8.35 10.30 1.20
C LEU A 133 -8.29 10.26 2.71
N VAL A 134 -7.12 9.98 3.27
CA VAL A 134 -6.91 9.96 4.73
C VAL A 134 -7.20 11.35 5.33
N GLU A 135 -6.69 12.39 4.69
CA GLU A 135 -6.89 13.77 5.17
C GLU A 135 -8.35 14.21 5.11
N ARG A 136 -9.09 13.77 4.09
CA ARG A 136 -10.54 14.10 3.97
C ARG A 136 -11.35 13.58 5.14
N ILE A 137 -10.98 12.48 5.74
CA ILE A 137 -11.69 11.91 6.89
C ILE A 137 -11.26 12.58 8.19
N GLY A 138 -10.17 13.36 8.17
CA GLY A 138 -9.61 13.99 9.35
C GLY A 138 -8.59 13.13 10.09
N ALA A 139 -8.15 12.04 9.46
CA ALA A 139 -7.06 11.22 9.96
C ALA A 139 -5.71 11.78 9.50
N GLN A 140 -4.65 11.33 10.13
CA GLN A 140 -3.29 11.81 9.84
C GLN A 140 -2.53 10.77 9.03
N PRO A 141 -2.13 11.07 7.79
CA PRO A 141 -1.22 10.19 7.07
C PRO A 141 0.17 10.28 7.68
N LEU A 142 0.80 9.14 7.90
CA LEU A 142 2.14 9.09 8.47
C LEU A 142 3.18 8.86 7.37
N ALA A 143 3.62 7.63 7.22
CA ALA A 143 4.64 7.27 6.25
C ALA A 143 4.08 6.32 5.21
N LEU A 144 4.82 6.19 4.15
CA LEU A 144 4.52 5.31 3.06
C LEU A 144 5.41 4.07 3.12
#